data_990556fa98c0fcf0074044df9fcb172d
#
_entry.id   990556fa98c0fcf0074044df9fcb172d
#
_cell.length_a   1.000
_cell.length_b   1.000
_cell.length_c   1.000
_cell.angle_alpha   90.00
_cell.angle_beta   90.00
_cell.angle_gamma   90.00
#
_symmetry.space_group_name_H-M   'P 1'
#
loop_
_entity.id
_entity.type
_entity.pdbx_description
1 polymer ?
#
loop_
_entity_poly.entity_id
_entity_poly.type
_entity_poly.pdbx_seq_one_letter_code
_entity_poly.pdbx_strand_id
1 'polypeptide(L)' 'MVNITKSGETITFEKDNTMVHMPASSVIATSNKDADSVNIKLKASRKTIMSFSYKDMNPRVESAENAVNYIAGLI' A
#
# COMPACT_ATOMS: atom_id res chain seq x y z
N MET A 1 -11.56 -5.24 -2.58
CA MET A 1 -10.95 -4.96 -1.26
C MET A 1 -9.46 -5.23 -1.33
N VAL A 2 -8.69 -4.38 -0.72
CA VAL A 2 -7.22 -4.50 -0.69
C VAL A 2 -6.79 -4.89 0.71
N ASN A 3 -6.14 -6.04 0.83
CA ASN A 3 -5.61 -6.52 2.11
C ASN A 3 -4.10 -6.33 2.12
N ILE A 4 -3.59 -5.75 3.20
CA ILE A 4 -2.17 -5.48 3.35
C ILE A 4 -1.72 -6.11 4.65
N THR A 5 -0.75 -7.03 4.54
CA THR A 5 -0.25 -7.75 5.70
C THR A 5 1.27 -7.79 5.66
N LYS A 6 1.87 -7.99 6.81
CA LYS A 6 3.32 -8.14 6.93
C LYS A 6 3.61 -9.38 7.79
N SER A 7 4.54 -10.20 7.32
CA SER A 7 5.03 -11.34 8.05
C SER A 7 6.57 -11.33 7.98
N GLY A 8 7.22 -11.16 9.11
CA GLY A 8 8.67 -10.97 9.15
C GLY A 8 9.06 -9.72 8.35
N GLU A 9 9.88 -9.87 7.33
CA GLU A 9 10.34 -8.77 6.48
C GLU A 9 9.59 -8.71 5.15
N THR A 10 8.56 -9.54 4.96
CA THR A 10 7.79 -9.59 3.73
C THR A 10 6.45 -8.90 3.92
N ILE A 11 6.15 -7.93 3.05
CA ILE A 11 4.85 -7.29 2.99
C ILE A 11 4.08 -7.87 1.81
N THR A 12 2.79 -8.11 2.01
CA THR A 12 1.90 -8.68 1.01
C THR A 12 0.76 -7.74 0.73
N PHE A 13 0.53 -7.46 -0.54
CA PHE A 13 -0.61 -6.69 -1.02
C PHE A 13 -1.51 -7.63 -1.81
N GLU A 14 -2.77 -7.74 -1.41
CA GLU A 14 -3.75 -8.56 -2.09
C GLU A 14 -4.88 -7.67 -2.60
N LYS A 15 -5.08 -7.67 -3.92
CA LYS A 15 -6.14 -6.89 -4.56
C LYS A 15 -6.83 -7.78 -5.58
N ASP A 16 -8.14 -7.99 -5.42
CA ASP A 16 -8.93 -8.90 -6.26
C ASP A 16 -8.30 -10.30 -6.24
N ASN A 17 -7.88 -10.81 -7.38
CA ASN A 17 -7.24 -12.12 -7.48
C ASN A 17 -5.72 -12.04 -7.60
N THR A 18 -5.16 -10.85 -7.36
CA THR A 18 -3.73 -10.61 -7.48
C THR A 18 -3.10 -10.48 -6.11
N MET A 19 -2.01 -11.17 -5.90
CA MET A 19 -1.25 -11.12 -4.65
C MET A 19 0.20 -10.80 -4.98
N VAL A 20 0.75 -9.78 -4.30
CA VAL A 20 2.12 -9.34 -4.48
C VAL A 20 2.87 -9.46 -3.17
N HIS A 21 3.96 -10.21 -3.17
CA HIS A 21 4.83 -10.36 -2.00
C HIS A 21 6.16 -9.68 -2.30
N MET A 22 6.64 -8.87 -1.38
CA MET A 22 7.95 -8.24 -1.56
C MET A 22 8.57 -7.89 -0.21
N PRO A 23 9.90 -7.68 -0.18
CA PRO A 23 10.54 -7.19 1.04
C PRO A 23 9.94 -5.84 1.43
N ALA A 24 9.57 -5.69 2.69
CA ALA A 24 8.97 -4.45 3.17
C ALA A 24 9.88 -3.24 2.93
N SER A 25 11.19 -3.43 3.01
CA SER A 25 12.17 -2.37 2.79
C SER A 25 12.28 -1.90 1.34
N SER A 26 11.65 -2.59 0.38
CA SER A 26 11.73 -2.25 -1.04
C SER A 26 10.57 -1.40 -1.53
N VAL A 27 9.60 -1.10 -0.71
CA VAL A 27 8.38 -0.40 -1.13
C VAL A 27 8.15 0.87 -0.32
N ILE A 28 7.45 1.81 -0.96
CA ILE A 28 6.92 3.00 -0.29
C ILE A 28 5.47 3.17 -0.72
N ALA A 29 4.70 3.81 0.14
CA ALA A 29 3.33 4.19 -0.18
C ALA A 29 3.26 5.70 -0.28
N THR A 30 2.56 6.19 -1.30
CA THR A 30 2.35 7.63 -1.50
C THR A 30 0.90 7.90 -1.84
N SER A 31 0.45 9.10 -1.58
CA SER A 31 -0.85 9.59 -2.01
C SER A 31 -0.70 10.99 -2.55
N ASN A 32 -1.59 11.39 -3.45
CA ASN A 32 -1.65 12.77 -3.90
C ASN A 32 -2.57 13.53 -2.95
N LYS A 33 -2.21 14.78 -2.66
CA LYS A 33 -3.07 15.65 -1.89
C LYS A 33 -4.41 15.78 -2.60
N ASP A 34 -5.50 15.70 -1.84
CA ASP A 34 -6.87 15.81 -2.35
C ASP A 34 -7.33 14.67 -3.26
N ALA A 35 -6.57 13.57 -3.32
CA ALA A 35 -6.96 12.39 -4.07
C ALA A 35 -7.31 11.24 -3.14
N ASP A 36 -8.17 10.34 -3.61
CA ASP A 36 -8.53 9.12 -2.87
C ASP A 36 -7.54 7.99 -3.10
N SER A 37 -6.63 8.17 -4.04
CA SER A 37 -5.73 7.09 -4.48
C SER A 37 -4.51 6.95 -3.60
N VAL A 38 -4.16 5.69 -3.35
CA VAL A 38 -2.91 5.30 -2.70
C VAL A 38 -2.08 4.56 -3.74
N ASN A 39 -0.81 4.92 -3.85
CA ASN A 39 0.09 4.29 -4.79
C ASN A 39 1.18 3.55 -4.05
N ILE A 40 1.39 2.30 -4.42
CA ILE A 40 2.50 1.50 -3.90
C ILE A 40 3.59 1.51 -4.96
N LYS A 41 4.77 1.95 -4.57
CA LYS A 41 5.90 2.14 -5.48
C LYS A 41 7.12 1.37 -5.01
N LEU A 42 7.97 0.99 -5.94
CA LEU A 42 9.29 0.48 -5.63
C LEU A 42 10.15 1.65 -5.15
N LYS A 43 10.81 1.46 -4.02
CA LYS A 43 11.62 2.52 -3.39
C LYS A 43 12.77 2.99 -4.30
N ALA A 44 13.44 2.05 -4.96
CA ALA A 44 14.62 2.37 -5.78
C ALA A 44 14.26 3.08 -7.09
N SER A 45 13.28 2.57 -7.83
CA SER A 45 12.93 3.08 -9.15
C SER A 45 11.78 4.08 -9.16
N ARG A 46 11.04 4.17 -8.06
CA ARG A 46 9.81 4.97 -7.94
C ARG A 46 8.71 4.52 -8.89
N LYS A 47 8.83 3.32 -9.43
CA LYS A 47 7.81 2.76 -10.31
C LYS A 47 6.60 2.31 -9.50
N THR A 48 5.40 2.69 -9.95
CA THR A 48 4.16 2.26 -9.31
C THR A 48 3.86 0.81 -9.68
N ILE A 49 3.65 -0.02 -8.67
CA ILE A 49 3.32 -1.43 -8.86
C ILE A 49 1.86 -1.73 -8.57
N MET A 50 1.20 -0.87 -7.82
CA MET A 50 -0.22 -1.04 -7.47
C MET A 50 -0.81 0.30 -7.08
N SER A 51 -2.07 0.53 -7.45
CA SER A 51 -2.83 1.70 -7.01
C SER A 51 -4.22 1.27 -6.59
N PHE A 52 -4.75 1.89 -5.56
CA PHE A 52 -6.10 1.60 -5.09
C PHE A 52 -6.67 2.81 -4.35
N SER A 53 -7.99 2.83 -4.19
CA SER A 53 -8.64 3.83 -3.35
C SER A 53 -8.50 3.43 -1.88
N TYR A 54 -8.26 4.41 -1.00
CA TYR A 54 -8.21 4.12 0.42
C TYR A 54 -9.53 3.52 0.93
N LYS A 55 -10.63 3.76 0.21
CA LYS A 55 -11.95 3.24 0.57
C LYS A 55 -12.06 1.73 0.41
N ASP A 56 -11.20 1.14 -0.41
CA ASP A 56 -11.16 -0.31 -0.65
C ASP A 56 -10.21 -1.03 0.28
N MET A 57 -9.56 -0.32 1.17
CA MET A 57 -8.51 -0.88 2.02
C MET A 57 -9.08 -1.61 3.22
N ASN A 58 -8.44 -2.71 3.59
CA ASN A 58 -8.68 -3.43 4.83
C ASN A 58 -7.36 -3.53 5.59
N PRO A 59 -7.23 -2.97 6.82
CA PRO A 59 -8.30 -2.38 7.63
C PRO A 59 -8.78 -1.05 7.06
N ARG A 60 -10.00 -0.70 7.43
CA ARG A 60 -10.62 0.54 6.96
C ARG A 60 -9.92 1.76 7.54
N VAL A 61 -9.65 2.73 6.69
CA VAL A 61 -9.05 4.01 7.08
C VAL A 61 -9.93 5.15 6.56
N GLU A 62 -9.70 6.36 7.04
CA GLU A 62 -10.57 7.49 6.77
C GLU A 62 -10.07 8.43 5.68
N SER A 63 -8.85 8.26 5.23
CA SER A 63 -8.27 9.10 4.18
C SER A 63 -7.11 8.39 3.52
N ALA A 64 -6.72 8.89 2.34
CA ALA A 64 -5.53 8.37 1.65
C ALA A 64 -4.26 8.59 2.49
N GLU A 65 -4.19 9.73 3.20
CA GLU A 65 -3.07 9.99 4.09
C GLU A 65 -2.99 8.96 5.22
N ASN A 66 -4.13 8.62 5.83
CA ASN A 66 -4.17 7.60 6.87
C ASN A 66 -3.78 6.23 6.32
N ALA A 67 -4.16 5.92 5.09
CA ALA A 67 -3.75 4.68 4.43
C ALA A 67 -2.23 4.62 4.26
N VAL A 68 -1.63 5.70 3.80
CA VAL A 68 -0.17 5.80 3.64
C VAL A 68 0.52 5.64 5.00
N ASN A 69 0.01 6.28 6.04
CA ASN A 69 0.57 6.17 7.39
C ASN A 69 0.47 4.74 7.93
N TYR A 70 -0.65 4.08 7.69
CA TYR A 70 -0.82 2.69 8.10
C TYR A 70 0.22 1.79 7.43
N ILE A 71 0.40 1.94 6.11
CA ILE A 71 1.36 1.15 5.35
C ILE A 71 2.80 1.48 5.80
N ALA A 72 3.11 2.74 6.02
CA ALA A 72 4.42 3.16 6.51
C ALA A 72 4.74 2.53 7.86
N GLY A 73 3.74 2.34 8.70
CA GLY A 73 3.91 1.67 10.00
C GLY A 73 4.20 0.17 9.86
N LEU A 74 3.84 -0.44 8.73
CA LEU A 74 4.14 -1.85 8.48
C LEU A 74 5.55 -2.03 7.89
N ILE A 75 6.07 -1.01 7.24
CA ILE A 75 7.40 -1.02 6.64
C ILE A 75 8.46 -0.71 7.69
#